data_d1557e525dc871696efb9ad59846b0a1
#
_entry.id   d1557e525dc871696efb9ad59846b0a1
#
_cell.length_a   1.000
_cell.length_b   1.000
_cell.length_c   1.000
_cell.angle_alpha   90.00
_cell.angle_beta   90.00
_cell.angle_gamma   90.00
#
_symmetry.space_group_name_H-M   'P 1'
#
loop_
_entity.id
_entity.type
_entity.pdbx_description
1 polymer ?
#
loop_
_entity_poly.entity_id
_entity_poly.type
_entity_poly.pdbx_seq_one_letter_code
_entity_poly.pdbx_strand_id
1 'polypeptide(L)'
;EADVRGNAVRSIAQIIGSAGGVLYLPSEADTAFVPVSGWPAPAFPRSGYPKVAADDDLPLFLQRRQWVIDLREHAASPDLYQNMAMPAFPDGVHHLRLIVPLMLGEQLLGFVLLADPPPPFETTYEDRDLLKTVGRDVAMHLAQHEADRQLAESRQFEAYHRLTAFVMHDLKNLAAQLSMLVSNAERHRRNPEFVDDAVSTIAHSAARMQRLIEQLQGREVQASVRRLNLADVAREACARCAIRQPVPVVAAGEREVAVQADPERLGMMVEHLIRNAQ
;
A
#
# COMPACT_ATOMS: atom_id res chain seq x y z
N GLU A 1 2.39 -11.09 0.25
CA GLU A 1 0.99 -11.57 -0.02
C GLU A 1 0.90 -13.10 -0.12
N ALA A 2 1.71 -13.73 -0.95
CA ALA A 2 1.73 -15.20 -1.07
C ALA A 2 2.00 -15.89 0.28
N ASP A 3 2.77 -15.28 1.14
CA ASP A 3 3.15 -15.80 2.45
C ASP A 3 1.98 -15.78 3.46
N VAL A 4 1.21 -14.68 3.52
CA VAL A 4 0.06 -14.56 4.44
C VAL A 4 -1.06 -15.53 4.07
N ARG A 5 -1.39 -15.65 2.79
CA ARG A 5 -2.42 -16.56 2.29
C ARG A 5 -2.00 -18.04 2.46
N GLY A 6 -0.73 -18.36 2.20
CA GLY A 6 -0.18 -19.70 2.44
C GLY A 6 -0.16 -20.07 3.92
N ASN A 7 0.19 -19.12 4.79
CA ASN A 7 0.17 -19.31 6.23
C ASN A 7 -1.24 -19.52 6.77
N ALA A 8 -2.25 -18.87 6.20
CA ALA A 8 -3.66 -19.09 6.53
C ALA A 8 -4.08 -20.55 6.31
N VAL A 9 -3.74 -21.12 5.13
CA VAL A 9 -4.00 -22.55 4.85
C VAL A 9 -3.25 -23.44 5.83
N ARG A 10 -1.95 -23.16 6.03
CA ARG A 10 -1.10 -23.90 6.93
C ARG A 10 -1.65 -23.97 8.35
N SER A 11 -2.09 -22.84 8.90
CA SER A 11 -2.62 -22.75 10.25
C SER A 11 -3.84 -23.64 10.45
N ILE A 12 -4.78 -23.64 9.49
CA ILE A 12 -5.97 -24.49 9.56
C ILE A 12 -5.60 -25.98 9.36
N ALA A 13 -4.74 -26.29 8.39
CA ALA A 13 -4.33 -27.65 8.10
C ALA A 13 -3.62 -28.32 9.29
N GLN A 14 -2.79 -27.58 10.01
CA GLN A 14 -2.04 -28.11 11.16
C GLN A 14 -2.93 -28.52 12.34
N ILE A 15 -4.12 -27.96 12.48
CA ILE A 15 -5.05 -28.28 13.58
C ILE A 15 -5.47 -29.75 13.53
N ILE A 16 -5.75 -30.25 12.34
CA ILE A 16 -6.21 -31.63 12.13
C ILE A 16 -5.11 -32.55 11.58
N GLY A 17 -3.87 -32.06 11.50
CA GLY A 17 -2.77 -32.81 10.91
C GLY A 17 -2.92 -33.06 9.41
N SER A 18 -3.71 -32.25 8.69
CA SER A 18 -3.86 -32.35 7.24
C SER A 18 -2.53 -32.06 6.52
N ALA A 19 -2.27 -32.76 5.41
CA ALA A 19 -1.08 -32.56 4.58
C ALA A 19 -1.05 -31.19 3.90
N GLY A 20 -2.17 -30.48 3.85
CA GLY A 20 -2.28 -29.16 3.26
C GLY A 20 -3.65 -28.86 2.67
N GLY A 21 -3.70 -27.87 1.79
CA GLY A 21 -4.98 -27.48 1.18
C GLY A 21 -4.90 -26.29 0.24
N VAL A 22 -6.05 -25.78 -0.14
CA VAL A 22 -6.21 -24.66 -1.08
C VAL A 22 -7.18 -23.63 -0.51
N LEU A 23 -6.79 -22.37 -0.53
CA LEU A 23 -7.59 -21.22 -0.12
C LEU A 23 -8.35 -20.65 -1.32
N TYR A 24 -9.64 -20.47 -1.13
CA TYR A 24 -10.52 -19.77 -2.06
C TYR A 24 -10.94 -18.42 -1.47
N LEU A 25 -10.78 -17.36 -2.26
CA LEU A 25 -11.28 -16.02 -1.94
C LEU A 25 -12.07 -15.46 -3.13
N PRO A 26 -12.93 -14.45 -2.92
CA PRO A 26 -13.67 -13.81 -3.99
C PRO A 26 -12.71 -13.15 -4.99
N SER A 27 -13.06 -13.25 -6.28
CA SER A 27 -12.37 -12.56 -7.36
C SER A 27 -12.86 -11.11 -7.45
N GLU A 28 -11.95 -10.16 -7.67
CA GLU A 28 -12.32 -8.76 -7.93
C GLU A 28 -13.02 -8.58 -9.31
N ALA A 29 -12.78 -9.48 -10.25
CA ALA A 29 -13.26 -9.38 -11.62
C ALA A 29 -14.57 -10.13 -11.87
N ASP A 30 -14.84 -11.17 -11.09
CA ASP A 30 -15.97 -12.08 -11.28
C ASP A 30 -16.73 -12.25 -9.95
N THR A 31 -18.04 -12.48 -10.01
CA THR A 31 -18.85 -12.92 -8.86
C THR A 31 -18.59 -14.40 -8.55
N ALA A 32 -17.33 -14.75 -8.28
CA ALA A 32 -16.92 -16.14 -8.07
C ALA A 32 -15.77 -16.21 -7.04
N PHE A 33 -15.70 -17.34 -6.34
CA PHE A 33 -14.56 -17.73 -5.54
C PHE A 33 -13.50 -18.42 -6.39
N VAL A 34 -12.25 -17.99 -6.26
CA VAL A 34 -11.12 -18.53 -7.03
C VAL A 34 -10.01 -19.03 -6.11
N PRO A 35 -9.25 -20.05 -6.54
CA PRO A 35 -8.11 -20.51 -5.76
C PRO A 35 -7.00 -19.48 -5.80
N VAL A 36 -6.67 -18.91 -4.63
CA VAL A 36 -5.67 -17.84 -4.51
C VAL A 36 -4.33 -18.31 -3.95
N SER A 37 -4.33 -19.36 -3.14
CA SER A 37 -3.12 -19.94 -2.55
C SER A 37 -3.31 -21.41 -2.21
N GLY A 38 -2.24 -22.20 -2.35
CA GLY A 38 -2.17 -23.57 -1.86
C GLY A 38 -0.98 -23.73 -0.93
N TRP A 39 -1.09 -24.63 0.06
CA TRP A 39 0.00 -24.97 0.97
C TRP A 39 0.04 -26.49 1.21
N PRO A 40 1.23 -27.08 1.17
CA PRO A 40 2.45 -26.56 0.55
C PRO A 40 2.29 -26.39 -0.97
N ALA A 41 2.78 -25.26 -1.50
CA ALA A 41 2.54 -24.85 -2.88
C ALA A 41 2.85 -25.90 -3.97
N PRO A 42 3.92 -26.71 -3.88
CA PRO A 42 4.18 -27.76 -4.87
C PRO A 42 3.13 -28.88 -4.88
N ALA A 43 2.56 -29.22 -3.71
CA ALA A 43 1.56 -30.29 -3.59
C ALA A 43 0.14 -29.81 -3.89
N PHE A 44 -0.14 -28.54 -3.66
CA PHE A 44 -1.46 -27.90 -3.88
C PHE A 44 -1.32 -26.70 -4.82
N PRO A 45 -1.06 -26.94 -6.12
CA PRO A 45 -0.98 -25.85 -7.10
C PRO A 45 -2.37 -25.20 -7.30
N ARG A 46 -2.39 -23.90 -7.47
CA ARG A 46 -3.66 -23.16 -7.78
C ARG A 46 -4.26 -23.57 -9.12
N SER A 47 -3.41 -23.98 -10.06
CA SER A 47 -3.85 -24.44 -11.37
C SER A 47 -4.54 -25.80 -11.27
N GLY A 48 -5.69 -25.93 -11.92
CA GLY A 48 -6.48 -27.17 -11.93
C GLY A 48 -7.69 -27.17 -10.99
N TYR A 49 -7.77 -26.25 -10.04
CA TYR A 49 -8.96 -26.07 -9.20
C TYR A 49 -9.99 -25.17 -9.90
N PRO A 50 -11.30 -25.55 -9.92
CA PRO A 50 -12.33 -24.79 -10.62
C PRO A 50 -12.63 -23.47 -9.90
N LYS A 51 -13.12 -22.49 -10.67
CA LYS A 51 -13.83 -21.35 -10.09
C LYS A 51 -15.19 -21.83 -9.57
N VAL A 52 -15.65 -21.27 -8.46
CA VAL A 52 -16.95 -21.57 -7.86
C VAL A 52 -17.76 -20.28 -7.86
N ALA A 53 -18.89 -20.24 -8.56
CA ALA A 53 -19.71 -19.05 -8.60
C ALA A 53 -20.29 -18.72 -7.22
N ALA A 54 -20.48 -17.46 -6.89
CA ALA A 54 -20.96 -17.05 -5.56
C ALA A 54 -22.41 -17.49 -5.31
N ASP A 55 -23.18 -17.72 -6.38
CA ASP A 55 -24.54 -18.22 -6.37
C ASP A 55 -24.65 -19.76 -6.51
N ASP A 56 -23.54 -20.47 -6.58
CA ASP A 56 -23.52 -21.93 -6.51
C ASP A 56 -23.95 -22.44 -5.12
N ASP A 57 -24.43 -23.69 -5.07
CA ASP A 57 -24.93 -24.33 -3.85
C ASP A 57 -23.90 -24.31 -2.71
N LEU A 58 -22.60 -24.55 -3.01
CA LEU A 58 -21.55 -24.62 -2.01
C LEU A 58 -21.35 -23.31 -1.25
N PRO A 59 -21.08 -22.15 -1.88
CA PRO A 59 -20.96 -20.88 -1.15
C PRO A 59 -22.24 -20.48 -0.41
N LEU A 60 -23.40 -20.71 -1.01
CA LEU A 60 -24.69 -20.43 -0.38
C LEU A 60 -24.92 -21.29 0.89
N PHE A 61 -24.54 -22.57 0.83
CA PHE A 61 -24.62 -23.46 1.99
C PHE A 61 -23.64 -23.00 3.08
N LEU A 62 -22.38 -22.73 2.73
CA LEU A 62 -21.37 -22.28 3.68
C LEU A 62 -21.79 -20.97 4.37
N GLN A 63 -22.35 -20.03 3.63
CA GLN A 63 -22.83 -18.76 4.19
C GLN A 63 -24.03 -18.93 5.12
N ARG A 64 -25.00 -19.75 4.75
CA ARG A 64 -26.23 -19.93 5.54
C ARG A 64 -26.03 -20.79 6.77
N ARG A 65 -25.25 -21.89 6.63
CA ARG A 65 -25.07 -22.88 7.70
C ARG A 65 -23.80 -22.67 8.51
N GLN A 66 -22.81 -22.00 7.94
CA GLN A 66 -21.49 -21.79 8.56
C GLN A 66 -20.88 -23.14 9.04
N TRP A 67 -21.09 -24.18 8.28
CA TRP A 67 -20.70 -25.54 8.62
C TRP A 67 -19.41 -25.95 7.94
N VAL A 68 -18.59 -26.71 8.67
CA VAL A 68 -17.46 -27.44 8.06
C VAL A 68 -18.04 -28.66 7.36
N ILE A 69 -17.78 -28.80 6.07
CA ILE A 69 -18.27 -29.89 5.22
C ILE A 69 -17.22 -31.01 5.24
N ASP A 70 -17.65 -32.23 5.56
CA ASP A 70 -16.85 -33.42 5.33
C ASP A 70 -17.32 -34.05 4.01
N LEU A 71 -16.42 -34.10 3.02
CA LEU A 71 -16.71 -34.59 1.68
C LEU A 71 -17.09 -36.08 1.63
N ARG A 72 -16.54 -36.91 2.55
CA ARG A 72 -16.95 -38.31 2.65
C ARG A 72 -18.37 -38.44 3.22
N GLU A 73 -18.67 -37.65 4.26
CA GLU A 73 -20.00 -37.63 4.85
C GLU A 73 -21.04 -37.07 3.84
N HIS A 74 -20.67 -36.03 3.10
CA HIS A 74 -21.50 -35.50 2.02
C HIS A 74 -21.81 -36.55 0.95
N ALA A 75 -20.81 -37.33 0.54
CA ALA A 75 -21.01 -38.41 -0.42
C ALA A 75 -21.85 -39.57 0.10
N ALA A 76 -21.74 -39.88 1.40
CA ALA A 76 -22.51 -40.94 2.05
C ALA A 76 -23.93 -40.54 2.44
N SER A 77 -24.16 -39.30 2.81
CA SER A 77 -25.41 -38.78 3.34
C SER A 77 -25.66 -37.34 2.84
N PRO A 78 -25.99 -37.16 1.53
CA PRO A 78 -26.17 -35.84 0.90
C PRO A 78 -27.32 -35.02 1.53
N ASP A 79 -28.32 -35.69 2.08
CA ASP A 79 -29.47 -35.08 2.75
C ASP A 79 -29.07 -34.21 3.96
N LEU A 80 -28.02 -34.57 4.70
CA LEU A 80 -27.49 -33.76 5.79
C LEU A 80 -26.97 -32.39 5.28
N TYR A 81 -26.56 -32.34 4.06
CA TYR A 81 -26.07 -31.13 3.37
C TYR A 81 -27.10 -30.54 2.38
N GLN A 82 -28.41 -30.84 2.60
CA GLN A 82 -29.52 -30.34 1.78
C GLN A 82 -29.42 -30.73 0.28
N ASN A 83 -28.78 -31.85 -0.01
CA ASN A 83 -28.51 -32.34 -1.37
C ASN A 83 -27.80 -31.30 -2.27
N MET A 84 -26.97 -30.42 -1.69
CA MET A 84 -26.26 -29.42 -2.48
C MET A 84 -25.33 -30.05 -3.51
N ALA A 85 -25.23 -29.43 -4.66
CA ALA A 85 -24.28 -29.81 -5.70
C ALA A 85 -22.86 -29.43 -5.30
N MET A 86 -21.93 -30.40 -5.36
CA MET A 86 -20.51 -30.16 -5.05
C MET A 86 -19.77 -29.84 -6.36
N PRO A 87 -18.95 -28.77 -6.41
CA PRO A 87 -18.07 -28.53 -7.53
C PRO A 87 -17.12 -29.71 -7.76
N ALA A 88 -16.79 -29.97 -9.03
CA ALA A 88 -15.86 -31.03 -9.40
C ALA A 88 -14.41 -30.61 -9.04
N PHE A 89 -14.02 -30.81 -7.80
CA PHE A 89 -12.64 -30.61 -7.38
C PHE A 89 -11.74 -31.74 -7.92
N PRO A 90 -10.48 -31.43 -8.29
CA PRO A 90 -9.60 -32.44 -8.83
C PRO A 90 -9.24 -33.49 -7.78
N ASP A 91 -9.33 -34.77 -8.17
CA ASP A 91 -8.75 -35.88 -7.42
C ASP A 91 -7.22 -35.84 -7.60
N GLY A 92 -6.56 -35.04 -6.74
CA GLY A 92 -5.12 -34.91 -6.74
C GLY A 92 -4.41 -36.01 -5.94
N VAL A 93 -3.08 -35.91 -5.82
CA VAL A 93 -2.23 -36.79 -5.00
C VAL A 93 -2.69 -36.87 -3.54
N HIS A 94 -3.42 -35.85 -3.09
CA HIS A 94 -4.01 -35.79 -1.76
C HIS A 94 -5.54 -35.72 -1.91
N HIS A 95 -6.26 -36.74 -1.47
CA HIS A 95 -7.71 -36.70 -1.43
C HIS A 95 -8.18 -35.54 -0.57
N LEU A 96 -9.08 -34.72 -1.12
CA LEU A 96 -9.71 -33.65 -0.34
C LEU A 96 -10.69 -34.23 0.66
N ARG A 97 -10.72 -33.66 1.85
CA ARG A 97 -11.55 -34.17 2.96
C ARG A 97 -12.51 -33.16 3.51
N LEU A 98 -12.04 -31.97 3.84
CA LEU A 98 -12.83 -30.96 4.53
C LEU A 98 -12.90 -29.67 3.75
N ILE A 99 -14.04 -28.99 3.87
CA ILE A 99 -14.23 -27.58 3.45
C ILE A 99 -14.51 -26.77 4.69
N VAL A 100 -13.63 -25.83 4.99
CA VAL A 100 -13.73 -24.94 6.15
C VAL A 100 -14.15 -23.55 5.69
N PRO A 101 -15.32 -23.03 6.13
CA PRO A 101 -15.75 -21.67 5.81
C PRO A 101 -14.91 -20.63 6.54
N LEU A 102 -14.54 -19.57 5.85
CA LEU A 102 -13.90 -18.38 6.42
C LEU A 102 -14.96 -17.29 6.56
N MET A 103 -15.51 -17.17 7.77
CA MET A 103 -16.60 -16.25 8.04
C MET A 103 -16.12 -14.94 8.66
N LEU A 104 -16.54 -13.82 8.10
CA LEU A 104 -16.38 -12.48 8.69
C LEU A 104 -17.76 -11.98 9.16
N GLY A 105 -18.04 -12.18 10.44
CA GLY A 105 -19.42 -12.05 10.95
C GLY A 105 -20.35 -13.06 10.29
N GLU A 106 -21.37 -12.55 9.58
CA GLU A 106 -22.34 -13.37 8.84
C GLU A 106 -22.00 -13.55 7.35
N GLN A 107 -20.91 -12.94 6.88
CA GLN A 107 -20.52 -12.99 5.48
C GLN A 107 -19.45 -14.04 5.24
N LEU A 108 -19.59 -14.80 4.16
CA LEU A 108 -18.56 -15.71 3.69
C LEU A 108 -17.46 -14.92 2.98
N LEU A 109 -16.30 -14.79 3.64
CA LEU A 109 -15.11 -14.19 3.04
C LEU A 109 -14.45 -15.13 2.02
N GLY A 110 -14.52 -16.45 2.29
CA GLY A 110 -13.91 -17.47 1.47
C GLY A 110 -14.03 -18.84 2.13
N PHE A 111 -13.29 -19.81 1.62
CA PHE A 111 -13.22 -21.13 2.23
C PHE A 111 -11.88 -21.82 1.95
N VAL A 112 -11.53 -22.80 2.77
CA VAL A 112 -10.32 -23.61 2.61
C VAL A 112 -10.71 -25.04 2.35
N LEU A 113 -10.18 -25.62 1.27
CA LEU A 113 -10.21 -27.06 1.00
C LEU A 113 -9.01 -27.68 1.69
N LEU A 114 -9.23 -28.69 2.53
CA LEU A 114 -8.16 -29.43 3.21
C LEU A 114 -8.07 -30.86 2.69
N ALA A 115 -6.85 -31.34 2.57
CA ALA A 115 -6.56 -32.73 2.28
C ALA A 115 -6.93 -33.64 3.46
N ASP A 116 -7.12 -34.91 3.15
CA ASP A 116 -7.41 -35.95 4.15
C ASP A 116 -6.25 -36.05 5.17
N PRO A 117 -6.55 -35.93 6.47
CA PRO A 117 -5.55 -36.17 7.50
C PRO A 117 -5.09 -37.65 7.52
N PRO A 118 -3.92 -37.93 8.10
CA PRO A 118 -3.45 -39.32 8.23
C PRO A 118 -4.46 -40.17 9.03
N PRO A 119 -4.71 -41.43 8.59
CA PRO A 119 -5.59 -42.34 9.31
C PRO A 119 -4.99 -42.79 10.67
N PRO A 120 -5.82 -43.12 11.69
CA PRO A 120 -7.28 -43.05 11.65
C PRO A 120 -7.78 -41.59 11.89
N PHE A 121 -8.61 -41.07 10.98
CA PHE A 121 -9.22 -39.75 11.14
C PHE A 121 -10.73 -39.87 10.91
N GLU A 122 -11.49 -39.51 11.93
CA GLU A 122 -12.94 -39.29 11.87
C GLU A 122 -13.24 -37.88 12.34
N THR A 123 -14.03 -37.16 11.55
CA THR A 123 -14.40 -35.76 11.88
C THR A 123 -15.34 -35.74 13.07
N THR A 124 -14.85 -35.31 14.22
CA THR A 124 -15.66 -35.15 15.42
C THR A 124 -16.39 -33.81 15.46
N TYR A 125 -17.34 -33.68 16.40
CA TYR A 125 -18.01 -32.39 16.63
C TYR A 125 -17.02 -31.33 17.13
N GLU A 126 -16.06 -31.71 17.97
CA GLU A 126 -15.02 -30.84 18.50
C GLU A 126 -14.10 -30.30 17.39
N ASP A 127 -13.72 -31.16 16.44
CA ASP A 127 -12.90 -30.76 15.30
C ASP A 127 -13.64 -29.70 14.45
N ARG A 128 -14.93 -29.91 14.20
CA ARG A 128 -15.75 -28.96 13.44
C ARG A 128 -15.85 -27.61 14.12
N ASP A 129 -16.03 -27.61 15.43
CA ASP A 129 -16.17 -26.36 16.21
C ASP A 129 -14.83 -25.61 16.29
N LEU A 130 -13.74 -26.32 16.46
CA LEU A 130 -12.39 -25.77 16.42
C LEU A 130 -12.06 -25.19 15.05
N LEU A 131 -12.33 -25.92 13.97
CA LEU A 131 -12.12 -25.45 12.59
C LEU A 131 -12.96 -24.24 12.25
N LYS A 132 -14.20 -24.15 12.73
CA LYS A 132 -15.04 -22.94 12.58
C LYS A 132 -14.42 -21.74 13.29
N THR A 133 -13.95 -21.95 14.53
CA THR A 133 -13.36 -20.87 15.34
C THR A 133 -12.09 -20.33 14.64
N VAL A 134 -11.18 -21.23 14.27
CA VAL A 134 -9.96 -20.82 13.58
C VAL A 134 -10.26 -20.26 12.18
N GLY A 135 -11.26 -20.78 11.47
CA GLY A 135 -11.70 -20.23 10.20
C GLY A 135 -12.15 -18.77 10.31
N ARG A 136 -12.85 -18.40 11.42
CA ARG A 136 -13.21 -17.00 11.70
C ARG A 136 -12.00 -16.12 12.02
N ASP A 137 -11.06 -16.63 12.82
CA ASP A 137 -9.85 -15.90 13.16
C ASP A 137 -8.99 -15.65 11.89
N VAL A 138 -8.84 -16.66 11.06
CA VAL A 138 -8.15 -16.55 9.77
C VAL A 138 -8.86 -15.56 8.84
N ALA A 139 -10.20 -15.59 8.78
CA ALA A 139 -10.97 -14.64 7.99
C ALA A 139 -10.75 -13.20 8.44
N MET A 140 -10.75 -12.96 9.76
CA MET A 140 -10.48 -11.66 10.34
C MET A 140 -9.08 -11.15 9.98
N HIS A 141 -8.05 -12.00 10.12
CA HIS A 141 -6.68 -11.64 9.77
C HIS A 141 -6.51 -11.33 8.27
N LEU A 142 -7.14 -12.12 7.39
CA LEU A 142 -7.10 -11.87 5.95
C LEU A 142 -7.80 -10.55 5.59
N ALA A 143 -8.96 -10.28 6.18
CA ALA A 143 -9.70 -9.04 5.95
C ALA A 143 -8.94 -7.81 6.48
N GLN A 144 -8.31 -7.91 7.65
CA GLN A 144 -7.48 -6.84 8.20
C GLN A 144 -6.27 -6.56 7.31
N HIS A 145 -5.56 -7.59 6.87
CA HIS A 145 -4.41 -7.43 5.98
C HIS A 145 -4.80 -6.77 4.66
N GLU A 146 -5.95 -7.14 4.10
CA GLU A 146 -6.47 -6.51 2.88
C GLU A 146 -6.84 -5.03 3.09
N ALA A 147 -7.49 -4.71 4.22
CA ALA A 147 -7.82 -3.33 4.57
C ALA A 147 -6.57 -2.46 4.77
N ASP A 148 -5.55 -3.00 5.45
CA ASP A 148 -4.27 -2.30 5.64
C ASP A 148 -3.55 -2.04 4.31
N ARG A 149 -3.59 -3.00 3.38
CA ARG A 149 -3.05 -2.87 2.02
C ARG A 149 -3.76 -1.76 1.26
N GLN A 150 -5.10 -1.77 1.23
CA GLN A 150 -5.89 -0.75 0.55
C GLN A 150 -5.66 0.65 1.13
N LEU A 151 -5.53 0.74 2.45
CA LEU A 151 -5.22 2.00 3.12
C LEU A 151 -3.82 2.52 2.76
N ALA A 152 -2.83 1.63 2.66
CA ALA A 152 -1.47 2.00 2.25
C ALA A 152 -1.45 2.49 0.79
N GLU A 153 -2.13 1.81 -0.12
CA GLU A 153 -2.29 2.21 -1.52
C GLU A 153 -3.00 3.57 -1.65
N SER A 154 -4.09 3.78 -0.90
CA SER A 154 -4.81 5.05 -0.89
C SER A 154 -3.94 6.20 -0.40
N ARG A 155 -3.16 5.99 0.68
CA ARG A 155 -2.23 7.01 1.20
C ARG A 155 -1.14 7.35 0.20
N GLN A 156 -0.59 6.36 -0.49
CA GLN A 156 0.41 6.57 -1.53
C GLN A 156 -0.18 7.38 -2.70
N PHE A 157 -1.40 7.07 -3.12
CA PHE A 157 -2.11 7.80 -4.16
C PHE A 157 -2.39 9.27 -3.78
N GLU A 158 -2.85 9.51 -2.55
CA GLU A 158 -3.05 10.87 -2.05
C GLU A 158 -1.75 11.68 -1.96
N ALA A 159 -0.64 11.05 -1.54
CA ALA A 159 0.67 11.71 -1.51
C ALA A 159 1.13 12.09 -2.92
N TYR A 160 0.94 11.19 -3.89
CA TYR A 160 1.23 11.46 -5.30
C TYR A 160 0.38 12.60 -5.88
N HIS A 161 -0.93 12.63 -5.60
CA HIS A 161 -1.80 13.71 -6.04
C HIS A 161 -1.41 15.06 -5.45
N ARG A 162 -1.09 15.12 -4.16
CA ARG A 162 -0.62 16.37 -3.52
C ARG A 162 0.67 16.87 -4.14
N LEU A 163 1.63 15.97 -4.38
CA LEU A 163 2.88 16.31 -5.05
C LEU A 163 2.63 16.85 -6.47
N THR A 164 1.79 16.17 -7.25
CA THR A 164 1.44 16.58 -8.61
C THR A 164 0.76 17.95 -8.64
N ALA A 165 -0.19 18.19 -7.73
CA ALA A 165 -0.88 19.49 -7.63
C ALA A 165 0.11 20.63 -7.30
N PHE A 166 1.04 20.39 -6.38
CA PHE A 166 2.09 21.35 -6.02
C PHE A 166 3.00 21.66 -7.22
N VAL A 167 3.48 20.62 -7.91
CA VAL A 167 4.35 20.79 -9.09
C VAL A 167 3.62 21.53 -10.22
N MET A 168 2.35 21.17 -10.48
CA MET A 168 1.53 21.85 -11.51
C MET A 168 1.30 23.33 -11.20
N HIS A 169 1.07 23.67 -9.92
CA HIS A 169 0.96 25.06 -9.49
C HIS A 169 2.25 25.83 -9.75
N ASP A 170 3.40 25.27 -9.40
CA ASP A 170 4.71 25.91 -9.59
C ASP A 170 5.08 26.05 -11.07
N LEU A 171 4.81 25.03 -11.90
CA LEU A 171 4.99 25.08 -13.34
C LEU A 171 4.10 26.17 -13.98
N LYS A 172 2.86 26.31 -13.52
CA LYS A 172 1.94 27.35 -13.99
C LYS A 172 2.48 28.76 -13.69
N ASN A 173 3.03 28.94 -12.48
CA ASN A 173 3.62 30.22 -12.08
C ASN A 173 4.89 30.53 -12.91
N LEU A 174 5.75 29.55 -13.15
CA LEU A 174 6.93 29.72 -14.02
C LEU A 174 6.53 30.04 -15.46
N ALA A 175 5.54 29.36 -16.01
CA ALA A 175 5.03 29.64 -17.36
C ALA A 175 4.46 31.05 -17.47
N ALA A 176 3.68 31.50 -16.46
CA ALA A 176 3.15 32.87 -16.43
C ALA A 176 4.27 33.92 -16.37
N GLN A 177 5.30 33.68 -15.55
CA GLN A 177 6.47 34.56 -15.41
C GLN A 177 7.24 34.69 -16.72
N LEU A 178 7.52 33.55 -17.39
CA LEU A 178 8.18 33.54 -18.68
C LEU A 178 7.34 34.22 -19.79
N SER A 179 6.01 33.99 -19.79
CA SER A 179 5.09 34.64 -20.75
C SER A 179 5.07 36.15 -20.59
N MET A 180 5.08 36.65 -19.34
CA MET A 180 5.17 38.08 -19.06
C MET A 180 6.51 38.65 -19.51
N LEU A 181 7.60 37.92 -19.30
CA LEU A 181 8.93 38.34 -19.76
C LEU A 181 8.98 38.46 -21.28
N VAL A 182 8.43 37.49 -22.02
CA VAL A 182 8.36 37.53 -23.50
C VAL A 182 7.54 38.71 -23.97
N SER A 183 6.39 38.98 -23.37
CA SER A 183 5.54 40.13 -23.71
C SER A 183 6.24 41.46 -23.48
N ASN A 184 7.00 41.60 -22.40
CA ASN A 184 7.79 42.79 -22.11
C ASN A 184 9.00 42.96 -23.04
N ALA A 185 9.59 41.85 -23.47
CA ALA A 185 10.74 41.88 -24.36
C ALA A 185 10.46 42.53 -25.72
N GLU A 186 9.23 42.45 -26.24
CA GLU A 186 8.83 43.13 -27.48
C GLU A 186 9.00 44.65 -27.39
N ARG A 187 8.77 45.22 -26.19
CA ARG A 187 8.86 46.69 -25.98
C ARG A 187 10.22 47.16 -25.48
N HIS A 188 10.94 46.32 -24.71
CA HIS A 188 12.09 46.72 -23.93
C HIS A 188 13.42 46.07 -24.37
N ARG A 189 13.44 45.22 -25.42
CA ARG A 189 14.60 44.46 -25.87
C ARG A 189 15.85 45.27 -26.19
N ARG A 190 15.72 46.61 -26.34
CA ARG A 190 16.87 47.53 -26.61
C ARG A 190 17.41 48.15 -25.31
N ASN A 191 16.79 47.95 -24.17
CA ASN A 191 17.29 48.44 -22.89
C ASN A 191 18.23 47.38 -22.27
N PRO A 192 19.55 47.67 -22.08
CA PRO A 192 20.50 46.72 -21.53
C PRO A 192 20.12 46.21 -20.13
N GLU A 193 19.60 47.09 -19.24
CA GLU A 193 19.16 46.68 -17.88
C GLU A 193 18.05 45.69 -17.94
N PHE A 194 17.08 45.85 -18.86
CA PHE A 194 16.01 44.89 -19.06
C PHE A 194 16.55 43.56 -19.57
N VAL A 195 17.55 43.55 -20.45
CA VAL A 195 18.16 42.31 -20.99
C VAL A 195 18.85 41.55 -19.88
N ASP A 196 19.62 42.20 -19.03
CA ASP A 196 20.32 41.58 -17.90
C ASP A 196 19.30 40.99 -16.87
N ASP A 197 18.25 41.70 -16.56
CA ASP A 197 17.19 41.22 -15.67
C ASP A 197 16.43 40.03 -16.29
N ALA A 198 16.16 40.07 -17.59
CA ALA A 198 15.52 38.99 -18.33
C ALA A 198 16.38 37.71 -18.32
N VAL A 199 17.67 37.80 -18.54
CA VAL A 199 18.62 36.67 -18.51
C VAL A 199 18.64 36.07 -17.09
N SER A 200 18.72 36.91 -16.06
CA SER A 200 18.67 36.48 -14.66
C SER A 200 17.37 35.73 -14.34
N THR A 201 16.23 36.26 -14.78
CA THR A 201 14.90 35.64 -14.56
C THR A 201 14.78 34.30 -15.26
N ILE A 202 15.28 34.16 -16.48
CA ILE A 202 15.32 32.90 -17.24
C ILE A 202 16.18 31.87 -16.50
N ALA A 203 17.38 32.27 -16.05
CA ALA A 203 18.29 31.39 -15.32
C ALA A 203 17.65 30.85 -14.02
N HIS A 204 17.01 31.74 -13.23
CA HIS A 204 16.28 31.33 -12.02
C HIS A 204 15.11 30.39 -12.33
N SER A 205 14.34 30.65 -13.39
CA SER A 205 13.22 29.83 -13.81
C SER A 205 13.70 28.43 -14.25
N ALA A 206 14.80 28.35 -15.02
CA ALA A 206 15.40 27.09 -15.44
C ALA A 206 15.91 26.27 -14.25
N ALA A 207 16.59 26.89 -13.31
CA ALA A 207 17.06 26.21 -12.08
C ALA A 207 15.90 25.71 -11.22
N ARG A 208 14.78 26.43 -11.17
CA ARG A 208 13.58 26.01 -10.46
C ARG A 208 12.89 24.82 -11.15
N MET A 209 12.78 24.83 -12.49
CA MET A 209 12.27 23.69 -13.25
C MET A 209 13.11 22.43 -13.03
N GLN A 210 14.43 22.57 -13.05
CA GLN A 210 15.34 21.45 -12.81
C GLN A 210 15.08 20.80 -11.44
N ARG A 211 14.95 21.60 -10.39
CA ARG A 211 14.63 21.11 -9.04
C ARG A 211 13.27 20.39 -8.98
N LEU A 212 12.25 20.91 -9.67
CA LEU A 212 10.93 20.25 -9.74
C LEU A 212 11.00 18.89 -10.44
N ILE A 213 11.81 18.78 -11.51
CA ILE A 213 12.04 17.52 -12.23
C ILE A 213 12.75 16.51 -11.31
N GLU A 214 13.77 16.93 -10.58
CA GLU A 214 14.50 16.09 -9.62
C GLU A 214 13.58 15.55 -8.51
N GLN A 215 12.69 16.40 -7.99
CA GLN A 215 11.68 16.00 -7.01
C GLN A 215 10.68 14.96 -7.57
N LEU A 216 10.25 15.11 -8.84
CA LEU A 216 9.35 14.14 -9.48
C LEU A 216 10.02 12.80 -9.79
N GLN A 217 11.33 12.81 -10.07
CA GLN A 217 12.08 11.59 -10.37
C GLN A 217 12.40 10.74 -9.13
N GLY A 218 11.92 11.16 -7.94
CA GLY A 218 12.22 10.45 -6.69
C GLY A 218 13.72 10.39 -6.37
N ARG A 219 14.52 11.17 -7.05
CA ARG A 219 15.90 11.39 -6.61
C ARG A 219 15.81 12.23 -5.34
N GLU A 220 15.67 11.54 -4.22
CA GLU A 220 16.15 12.11 -2.98
C GLU A 220 17.56 12.58 -3.27
N VAL A 221 17.73 13.88 -3.39
CA VAL A 221 19.04 14.49 -3.15
C VAL A 221 19.42 13.90 -1.80
N GLN A 222 20.39 13.00 -1.80
CA GLN A 222 20.89 12.40 -0.55
C GLN A 222 21.14 13.58 0.36
N ALA A 223 20.22 13.76 1.32
CA ALA A 223 20.33 14.84 2.28
C ALA A 223 21.68 14.64 2.94
N SER A 224 22.63 15.51 2.62
CA SER A 224 23.97 15.47 3.19
C SER A 224 23.86 15.95 4.62
N VAL A 225 23.22 15.11 5.45
CA VAL A 225 23.07 15.40 6.89
C VAL A 225 24.44 15.43 7.52
N ARG A 226 24.84 16.62 7.93
CA ARG A 226 26.10 16.82 8.67
C ARG A 226 25.86 17.67 9.92
N ARG A 227 26.81 17.60 10.81
CA ARG A 227 26.79 18.44 12.01
C ARG A 227 27.12 19.88 11.63
N LEU A 228 26.20 20.78 11.93
CA LEU A 228 26.27 22.21 11.61
C LEU A 228 26.14 23.03 12.89
N ASN A 229 26.80 24.18 12.93
CA ASN A 229 26.54 25.19 13.94
C ASN A 229 25.35 26.05 13.47
N LEU A 230 24.28 26.06 14.25
CA LEU A 230 23.05 26.80 13.90
C LEU A 230 23.28 28.30 13.76
N ALA A 231 24.22 28.87 14.55
CA ALA A 231 24.56 30.28 14.47
C ALA A 231 25.23 30.66 13.15
N ASP A 232 26.02 29.76 12.53
CA ASP A 232 26.66 30.00 11.25
C ASP A 232 25.62 30.01 10.14
N VAL A 233 24.71 29.01 10.13
CA VAL A 233 23.61 28.94 9.18
C VAL A 233 22.70 30.17 9.26
N ALA A 234 22.39 30.63 10.49
CA ALA A 234 21.60 31.83 10.71
C ALA A 234 22.31 33.10 10.20
N ARG A 235 23.63 33.22 10.42
CA ARG A 235 24.41 34.36 9.91
C ARG A 235 24.43 34.42 8.37
N GLU A 236 24.63 33.27 7.71
CA GLU A 236 24.57 33.18 6.26
C GLU A 236 23.18 33.55 5.71
N ALA A 237 22.11 33.03 6.33
CA ALA A 237 20.75 33.35 5.92
C ALA A 237 20.42 34.84 6.11
N CYS A 238 20.84 35.45 7.23
CA CYS A 238 20.69 36.89 7.45
C CYS A 238 21.45 37.71 6.41
N ALA A 239 22.67 37.32 6.05
CA ALA A 239 23.46 38.02 5.02
C ALA A 239 22.74 37.99 3.64
N ARG A 240 22.15 36.84 3.28
CA ARG A 240 21.35 36.73 2.04
C ARG A 240 20.05 37.53 2.06
N CYS A 241 19.45 37.72 3.24
CA CYS A 241 18.23 38.52 3.42
C CYS A 241 18.46 40.01 3.66
N ALA A 242 19.71 40.48 3.80
CA ALA A 242 20.07 41.86 4.14
C ALA A 242 19.70 42.91 3.08
N ILE A 243 19.29 42.48 1.88
CA ILE A 243 18.84 43.35 0.78
C ILE A 243 17.49 44.02 1.08
N ARG A 244 16.67 43.43 1.97
CA ARG A 244 15.37 43.97 2.37
C ARG A 244 15.44 44.59 3.75
N GLN A 245 14.62 45.61 4.01
CA GLN A 245 14.48 46.21 5.35
C GLN A 245 13.23 45.65 6.03
N PRO A 246 13.29 45.44 7.38
CA PRO A 246 14.42 45.70 8.28
C PRO A 246 15.56 44.66 8.10
N VAL A 247 16.82 45.11 8.19
CA VAL A 247 17.97 44.22 8.07
C VAL A 247 18.01 43.25 9.25
N PRO A 248 17.99 41.92 8.99
CA PRO A 248 17.96 40.94 10.07
C PRO A 248 19.32 40.86 10.80
N VAL A 249 19.29 40.74 12.10
CA VAL A 249 20.48 40.64 12.96
C VAL A 249 20.41 39.34 13.75
N VAL A 250 21.52 38.58 13.79
CA VAL A 250 21.62 37.36 14.60
C VAL A 250 22.08 37.74 15.99
N ALA A 251 21.23 37.57 17.00
CA ALA A 251 21.60 37.58 18.40
C ALA A 251 21.97 36.15 18.82
N ALA A 252 23.25 35.76 18.64
CA ALA A 252 23.74 34.47 19.08
C ALA A 252 24.13 34.54 20.57
N GLY A 253 23.65 33.60 21.39
CA GLY A 253 24.11 33.41 22.74
C GLY A 253 25.52 32.79 22.77
N GLU A 254 26.16 32.75 23.95
CA GLU A 254 27.52 32.19 24.14
C GLU A 254 27.60 30.66 23.90
N ARG A 255 26.46 29.94 23.81
CA ARG A 255 26.44 28.50 23.62
C ARG A 255 26.40 28.14 22.11
N GLU A 256 27.38 27.34 21.68
CA GLU A 256 27.30 26.68 20.38
C GLU A 256 26.15 25.66 20.34
N VAL A 257 25.21 25.87 19.44
CA VAL A 257 24.12 24.93 19.18
C VAL A 257 24.44 24.16 17.92
N ALA A 258 24.85 22.88 18.07
CA ALA A 258 25.10 21.99 16.95
C ALA A 258 23.82 21.22 16.60
N VAL A 259 23.49 21.19 15.30
CA VAL A 259 22.35 20.45 14.75
C VAL A 259 22.82 19.47 13.67
N GLN A 260 22.14 18.34 13.54
CA GLN A 260 22.36 17.43 12.42
C GLN A 260 21.28 17.72 11.36
N ALA A 261 21.69 18.32 10.27
CA ALA A 261 20.78 18.71 9.20
C ALA A 261 21.52 18.81 7.85
N ASP A 262 20.74 18.85 6.79
CA ASP A 262 21.23 19.26 5.49
C ASP A 262 21.41 20.79 5.47
N PRO A 263 22.62 21.31 5.13
CA PRO A 263 22.92 22.74 5.19
C PRO A 263 22.02 23.59 4.30
N GLU A 264 21.74 23.10 3.10
CA GLU A 264 20.93 23.85 2.12
C GLU A 264 19.46 23.92 2.58
N ARG A 265 18.91 22.80 3.02
CA ARG A 265 17.52 22.74 3.52
C ARG A 265 17.34 23.60 4.77
N LEU A 266 18.27 23.50 5.72
CA LEU A 266 18.22 24.31 6.95
C LEU A 266 18.39 25.82 6.63
N GLY A 267 19.32 26.17 5.72
CA GLY A 267 19.51 27.54 5.25
C GLY A 267 18.25 28.11 4.62
N MET A 268 17.59 27.38 3.72
CA MET A 268 16.33 27.79 3.08
C MET A 268 15.19 27.98 4.10
N MET A 269 15.08 27.11 5.09
CA MET A 269 14.08 27.26 6.17
C MET A 269 14.29 28.56 6.95
N VAL A 270 15.52 28.84 7.34
CA VAL A 270 15.87 30.05 8.09
C VAL A 270 15.62 31.30 7.25
N GLU A 271 16.01 31.31 5.96
CA GLU A 271 15.72 32.41 5.03
C GLU A 271 14.21 32.65 4.90
N HIS A 272 13.43 31.57 4.78
CA HIS A 272 11.97 31.69 4.67
C HIS A 272 11.35 32.32 5.93
N LEU A 273 11.81 31.93 7.11
CA LEU A 273 11.37 32.53 8.37
C LEU A 273 11.73 34.01 8.45
N ILE A 274 12.95 34.38 8.05
CA ILE A 274 13.40 35.78 8.03
C ILE A 274 12.55 36.60 7.05
N ARG A 275 12.34 36.13 5.84
CA ARG A 275 11.54 36.83 4.82
C ARG A 275 10.06 36.98 5.19
N ASN A 276 9.51 36.06 5.96
CA ASN A 276 8.14 36.18 6.49
C ASN A 276 8.05 37.17 7.64
N ALA A 277 9.15 37.49 8.31
CA ALA A 277 9.22 38.43 9.42
C ALA A 277 9.59 39.85 8.99
N GLN A 278 10.14 40.04 7.77
CA GLN A 278 10.43 41.33 7.13
C GLN A 278 9.19 41.92 6.42
#